data_aeda0b1f94f55103233be2c09f09e4be
#
_entry.id   aeda0b1f94f55103233be2c09f09e4be
#
_cell.length_a   1.000
_cell.length_b   1.000
_cell.length_c   1.000
_cell.angle_alpha   90.00
_cell.angle_beta   90.00
_cell.angle_gamma   90.00
#
_symmetry.space_group_name_H-M   'P 1'
#
loop_
_entity.id
_entity.type
_entity.pdbx_description
1 polymer ?
#
loop_
_entity_poly.entity_id
_entity_poly.type
_entity_poly.pdbx_seq_one_letter_code
_entity_poly.pdbx_strand_id
1 'polypeptide(L)'
;LIGKWLKAGVLEAGQLSYPDEGTPQGGVLSASRRRRRTRAPLLANIYLHYVLDVWFEDEIKPTLEGEAILIRFADDFVLAFTSERDAQRVHDLLGPRFAEYGLTIHPEKTRQVRFQRPGCGQTPDGGAERPGTFDFLGFTLHWGKTHRGGMTVKTRTAASRLQRTITRIDEWCRKNRHGPVPAQCVTLNQKLRGHYNYFGRQGNYYALSRVYRAAQRVWKKWLSRRSRASRASFTWARFEELHSRH
;
A
#
# COMPACT_ATOMS: atom_id res chain seq x y z
N LEU A 1 9.62 -8.96 31.04
CA LEU A 1 10.35 -8.74 29.78
C LEU A 1 9.63 -7.71 28.88
N ILE A 2 8.32 -7.84 28.64
CA ILE A 2 7.52 -6.91 27.83
C ILE A 2 7.54 -5.49 28.40
N GLY A 3 7.32 -5.30 29.71
CA GLY A 3 7.36 -3.98 30.35
C GLY A 3 8.72 -3.26 30.26
N LYS A 4 9.83 -4.00 30.15
CA LYS A 4 11.17 -3.41 29.90
C LYS A 4 11.35 -2.97 28.45
N TRP A 5 10.60 -3.55 27.52
CA TRP A 5 10.65 -3.16 26.10
C TRP A 5 9.79 -1.94 25.80
N LEU A 6 8.67 -1.81 26.49
CA LEU A 6 7.78 -0.64 26.38
C LEU A 6 8.40 0.62 26.98
N LYS A 7 9.31 0.46 27.97
CA LYS A 7 10.03 1.58 28.61
C LYS A 7 11.38 1.89 27.97
N ALA A 8 11.70 1.34 26.80
CA ALA A 8 12.94 1.65 26.11
C ALA A 8 12.87 3.05 25.48
N GLY A 9 13.80 3.94 25.88
CA GLY A 9 13.89 5.29 25.35
C GLY A 9 14.22 5.34 23.86
N VAL A 10 13.91 6.47 23.24
CA VAL A 10 14.20 6.80 21.83
C VAL A 10 15.46 7.66 21.79
N LEU A 11 16.44 7.24 21.00
CA LEU A 11 17.62 8.05 20.70
C LEU A 11 17.40 8.80 19.39
N GLU A 12 17.13 10.09 19.45
CA GLU A 12 16.93 10.96 18.30
C GLU A 12 17.95 12.10 18.34
N ALA A 13 18.69 12.28 17.26
CA ALA A 13 19.75 13.31 17.17
C ALA A 13 20.80 13.30 18.32
N GLY A 14 21.07 12.12 18.92
CA GLY A 14 22.01 11.97 20.03
C GLY A 14 21.43 12.25 21.43
N GLN A 15 20.16 12.63 21.52
CA GLN A 15 19.45 12.78 22.80
C GLN A 15 18.55 11.58 23.06
N LEU A 16 18.58 11.06 24.29
CA LEU A 16 17.73 9.97 24.74
C LEU A 16 16.44 10.55 25.32
N SER A 17 15.31 10.30 24.69
CA SER A 17 13.98 10.67 25.19
C SER A 17 13.19 9.42 25.59
N TYR A 18 12.36 9.55 26.62
CA TYR A 18 11.45 8.49 27.06
C TYR A 18 10.03 8.99 26.80
N PRO A 19 9.38 8.54 25.70
CA PRO A 19 7.98 8.89 25.47
C PRO A 19 7.10 8.25 26.53
N ASP A 20 6.16 9.01 27.06
CA ASP A 20 5.22 8.55 28.09
C ASP A 20 4.19 7.57 27.50
N GLU A 21 3.97 7.59 26.18
CA GLU A 21 3.01 6.73 25.47
C GLU A 21 3.62 6.10 24.22
N GLY A 22 3.31 4.83 24.02
CA GLY A 22 3.58 4.08 22.79
C GLY A 22 5.03 3.59 22.62
N THR A 23 5.25 2.86 21.53
CA THR A 23 6.58 2.48 21.06
C THR A 23 6.90 3.20 19.76
N PRO A 24 8.11 3.79 19.61
CA PRO A 24 8.46 4.54 18.40
C PRO A 24 8.45 3.64 17.17
N GLN A 25 7.78 4.08 16.11
CA GLN A 25 7.80 3.43 14.80
C GLN A 25 9.23 3.45 14.24
N GLY A 26 9.84 2.27 14.08
CA GLY A 26 11.18 2.14 13.52
C GLY A 26 12.31 2.36 14.50
N GLY A 27 12.04 2.46 15.81
CA GLY A 27 13.03 2.59 16.85
C GLY A 27 14.09 1.48 16.81
N VAL A 28 15.36 1.85 16.61
CA VAL A 28 16.50 0.95 16.66
C VAL A 28 16.91 0.78 18.13
N LEU A 29 16.37 -0.22 18.78
CA LEU A 29 16.91 -0.67 20.06
C LEU A 29 18.23 -1.41 19.82
N SER A 30 19.29 -0.61 19.88
CA SER A 30 20.72 -0.88 20.08
C SER A 30 21.33 -2.29 19.91
N ALA A 31 22.51 -2.29 19.32
CA ALA A 31 23.70 -3.15 19.46
C ALA A 31 23.74 -4.55 18.85
N SER A 32 22.76 -5.07 18.14
CA SER A 32 23.01 -6.15 17.16
C SER A 32 22.06 -6.04 15.98
N ARG A 33 22.64 -5.62 14.86
CA ARG A 33 21.93 -5.18 13.65
C ARG A 33 20.99 -6.17 12.96
N ARG A 34 20.86 -7.42 13.39
CA ARG A 34 20.13 -8.45 12.63
C ARG A 34 18.85 -9.02 13.24
N ARG A 35 18.57 -8.86 14.55
CA ARG A 35 17.46 -9.60 15.19
C ARG A 35 16.31 -8.78 15.81
N ARG A 36 16.31 -7.43 15.74
CA ARG A 36 15.37 -6.59 16.52
C ARG A 36 14.24 -5.90 15.73
N ARG A 37 14.17 -6.06 14.41
CA ARG A 37 13.10 -5.47 13.57
C ARG A 37 11.73 -6.12 13.69
N THR A 38 11.61 -7.27 14.34
CA THR A 38 10.39 -8.11 14.30
C THR A 38 9.50 -8.02 15.54
N ARG A 39 9.94 -7.37 16.64
CA ARG A 39 9.23 -7.44 17.92
C ARG A 39 8.10 -6.41 18.06
N ALA A 40 8.31 -5.18 17.66
CA ALA A 40 7.26 -4.15 17.72
C ALA A 40 6.05 -4.48 16.82
N PRO A 41 6.24 -4.91 15.56
CA PRO A 41 5.12 -5.37 14.73
C PRO A 41 4.40 -6.59 15.30
N LEU A 42 5.12 -7.51 15.96
CA LEU A 42 4.50 -8.68 16.59
C LEU A 42 3.60 -8.28 17.76
N LEU A 43 4.09 -7.42 18.66
CA LEU A 43 3.30 -6.93 19.80
C LEU A 43 2.07 -6.13 19.33
N ALA A 44 2.22 -5.30 18.33
CA ALA A 44 1.11 -4.56 17.74
C ALA A 44 0.06 -5.52 17.13
N ASN A 45 0.49 -6.60 16.47
CA ASN A 45 -0.42 -7.62 15.96
C ASN A 45 -1.14 -8.40 17.06
N ILE A 46 -0.44 -8.75 18.15
CA ILE A 46 -1.07 -9.40 19.33
C ILE A 46 -2.09 -8.46 19.96
N TYR A 47 -1.73 -7.18 20.11
CA TYR A 47 -2.63 -6.18 20.69
C TYR A 47 -3.90 -6.01 19.85
N LEU A 48 -3.76 -5.79 18.54
CA LEU A 48 -4.88 -5.65 17.62
C LEU A 48 -5.71 -6.93 17.51
N HIS A 49 -5.12 -8.10 17.72
CA HIS A 49 -5.87 -9.36 17.74
C HIS A 49 -6.94 -9.33 18.85
N TYR A 50 -6.59 -8.90 20.06
CA TYR A 50 -7.57 -8.82 21.16
C TYR A 50 -8.51 -7.61 21.02
N VAL A 51 -8.00 -6.46 20.57
CA VAL A 51 -8.81 -5.24 20.45
C VAL A 51 -9.82 -5.34 19.32
N LEU A 52 -9.42 -5.91 18.18
CA LEU A 52 -10.23 -5.91 16.96
C LEU A 52 -10.71 -7.31 16.56
N ASP A 53 -9.78 -8.30 16.39
CA ASP A 53 -10.17 -9.58 15.78
C ASP A 53 -11.12 -10.37 16.69
N VAL A 54 -10.75 -10.59 17.96
CA VAL A 54 -11.58 -11.31 18.94
C VAL A 54 -12.88 -10.57 19.19
N TRP A 55 -12.80 -9.27 19.42
CA TRP A 55 -13.99 -8.44 19.62
C TRP A 55 -14.97 -8.54 18.42
N PHE A 56 -14.46 -8.48 17.21
CA PHE A 56 -15.31 -8.56 16.02
C PHE A 56 -15.93 -9.96 15.85
N GLU A 57 -15.14 -11.04 15.98
CA GLU A 57 -15.64 -12.41 15.75
C GLU A 57 -16.55 -12.89 16.87
N ASP A 58 -16.24 -12.60 18.15
CA ASP A 58 -16.93 -13.17 19.31
C ASP A 58 -18.07 -12.28 19.83
N GLU A 59 -17.91 -10.95 19.75
CA GLU A 59 -18.90 -10.02 20.32
C GLU A 59 -19.81 -9.40 19.25
N ILE A 60 -19.25 -8.96 18.11
CA ILE A 60 -19.99 -8.20 17.10
C ILE A 60 -20.69 -9.10 16.10
N LYS A 61 -19.95 -9.99 15.47
CA LYS A 61 -20.44 -10.84 14.38
C LYS A 61 -21.69 -11.65 14.71
N PRO A 62 -21.83 -12.24 15.93
CA PRO A 62 -23.06 -12.95 16.32
C PRO A 62 -24.29 -12.04 16.43
N THR A 63 -24.13 -10.71 16.56
CA THR A 63 -25.23 -9.74 16.71
C THR A 63 -25.66 -9.11 15.38
N LEU A 64 -25.00 -9.45 14.26
CA LEU A 64 -25.28 -8.91 12.94
C LEU A 64 -26.43 -9.67 12.27
N GLU A 65 -27.21 -8.96 11.46
CA GLU A 65 -28.30 -9.55 10.67
C GLU A 65 -27.79 -10.25 9.42
N GLY A 66 -26.66 -9.75 8.84
CA GLY A 66 -26.08 -10.26 7.63
C GLY A 66 -24.71 -10.91 7.84
N GLU A 67 -24.16 -11.45 6.76
CA GLU A 67 -22.78 -11.98 6.77
C GLU A 67 -21.77 -10.82 6.85
N ALA A 68 -20.73 -11.04 7.65
CA ALA A 68 -19.64 -10.08 7.80
C ALA A 68 -18.28 -10.80 7.84
N ILE A 69 -17.27 -10.16 7.26
CA ILE A 69 -15.90 -10.68 7.20
C ILE A 69 -14.92 -9.56 7.56
N LEU A 70 -14.01 -9.86 8.47
CA LEU A 70 -12.85 -9.01 8.79
C LEU A 70 -11.61 -9.54 8.05
N ILE A 71 -10.93 -8.66 7.33
CA ILE A 71 -9.63 -8.93 6.70
C ILE A 71 -8.64 -7.92 7.24
N ARG A 72 -7.64 -8.37 7.99
CA ARG A 72 -6.63 -7.50 8.60
C ARG A 72 -5.21 -7.88 8.16
N PHE A 73 -4.41 -6.88 7.93
CA PHE A 73 -2.97 -6.99 7.71
C PHE A 73 -2.25 -5.89 8.51
N ALA A 74 -1.65 -6.29 9.63
CA ALA A 74 -1.08 -5.37 10.62
C ALA A 74 -2.14 -4.36 11.12
N ASP A 75 -1.93 -3.08 10.90
CA ASP A 75 -2.82 -1.97 11.23
C ASP A 75 -3.85 -1.63 10.14
N ASP A 76 -3.65 -2.12 8.92
CA ASP A 76 -4.62 -1.97 7.83
C ASP A 76 -5.69 -3.07 7.90
N PHE A 77 -6.98 -2.72 7.90
CA PHE A 77 -8.07 -3.69 7.85
C PHE A 77 -9.23 -3.26 6.97
N VAL A 78 -10.01 -4.23 6.54
CA VAL A 78 -11.26 -4.07 5.78
C VAL A 78 -12.32 -4.94 6.45
N LEU A 79 -13.47 -4.35 6.71
CA LEU A 79 -14.68 -5.02 7.13
C LEU A 79 -15.65 -5.04 5.95
N ALA A 80 -16.12 -6.20 5.56
CA ALA A 80 -17.10 -6.36 4.50
C ALA A 80 -18.41 -6.89 5.10
N PHE A 81 -19.53 -6.28 4.71
CA PHE A 81 -20.86 -6.60 5.20
C PHE A 81 -21.83 -6.81 4.03
N THR A 82 -22.80 -7.70 4.20
CA THR A 82 -23.91 -7.84 3.27
C THR A 82 -25.04 -6.84 3.55
N SER A 83 -25.14 -6.33 4.79
CA SER A 83 -26.13 -5.35 5.26
C SER A 83 -25.49 -3.97 5.46
N GLU A 84 -26.11 -2.94 4.91
CA GLU A 84 -25.68 -1.54 5.11
C GLU A 84 -25.91 -1.07 6.54
N ARG A 85 -26.98 -1.54 7.17
CA ARG A 85 -27.28 -1.24 8.59
C ARG A 85 -26.20 -1.79 9.52
N ASP A 86 -25.77 -3.01 9.28
CA ASP A 86 -24.70 -3.65 10.06
C ASP A 86 -23.38 -2.89 9.85
N ALA A 87 -23.07 -2.49 8.62
CA ALA A 87 -21.87 -1.72 8.32
C ALA A 87 -21.85 -0.39 9.08
N GLN A 88 -22.98 0.34 9.08
CA GLN A 88 -23.08 1.62 9.81
C GLN A 88 -22.96 1.40 11.32
N ARG A 89 -23.68 0.41 11.88
CA ARG A 89 -23.62 0.08 13.31
C ARG A 89 -22.19 -0.23 13.76
N VAL A 90 -21.47 -1.07 13.02
CA VAL A 90 -20.10 -1.44 13.37
C VAL A 90 -19.15 -0.24 13.19
N HIS A 91 -19.33 0.58 12.16
CA HIS A 91 -18.57 1.79 11.98
C HIS A 91 -18.68 2.73 13.20
N ASP A 92 -19.87 2.91 13.75
CA ASP A 92 -20.10 3.76 14.92
C ASP A 92 -19.51 3.19 16.21
N LEU A 93 -19.43 1.85 16.33
CA LEU A 93 -18.83 1.16 17.47
C LEU A 93 -17.29 1.13 17.43
N LEU A 94 -16.67 1.18 16.25
CA LEU A 94 -15.22 1.11 16.11
C LEU A 94 -14.49 2.24 16.84
N GLY A 95 -14.95 3.47 16.73
CA GLY A 95 -14.34 4.64 17.37
C GLY A 95 -14.24 4.50 18.89
N PRO A 96 -15.37 4.31 19.61
CA PRO A 96 -15.37 4.06 21.05
C PRO A 96 -14.52 2.85 21.47
N ARG A 97 -14.61 1.73 20.74
CA ARG A 97 -13.82 0.53 21.04
C ARG A 97 -12.32 0.79 20.98
N PHE A 98 -11.84 1.46 19.93
CA PHE A 98 -10.43 1.79 19.80
C PHE A 98 -9.96 2.78 20.87
N ALA A 99 -10.79 3.78 21.20
CA ALA A 99 -10.49 4.78 22.23
C ALA A 99 -10.34 4.12 23.63
N GLU A 100 -11.15 3.12 23.95
CA GLU A 100 -11.03 2.33 25.20
C GLU A 100 -9.65 1.73 25.39
N TYR A 101 -8.99 1.36 24.29
CA TYR A 101 -7.64 0.78 24.28
C TYR A 101 -6.53 1.78 23.91
N GLY A 102 -6.81 3.08 24.01
CA GLY A 102 -5.83 4.13 23.71
C GLY A 102 -5.42 4.21 22.24
N LEU A 103 -6.25 3.67 21.33
CA LEU A 103 -6.03 3.71 19.90
C LEU A 103 -6.94 4.75 19.25
N THR A 104 -6.46 5.38 18.17
CA THR A 104 -7.25 6.34 17.41
C THR A 104 -7.37 5.90 15.96
N ILE A 105 -8.60 5.84 15.47
CA ILE A 105 -8.88 5.59 14.05
C ILE A 105 -8.65 6.89 13.27
N HIS A 106 -7.91 6.80 12.16
CA HIS A 106 -7.65 7.96 11.31
C HIS A 106 -8.92 8.31 10.50
N PRO A 107 -9.60 9.44 10.76
CA PRO A 107 -10.89 9.73 10.17
C PRO A 107 -10.87 9.86 8.64
N GLU A 108 -9.81 10.46 8.07
CA GLU A 108 -9.69 10.62 6.62
C GLU A 108 -9.41 9.32 5.86
N LYS A 109 -8.87 8.30 6.53
CA LYS A 109 -8.55 7.01 5.91
C LYS A 109 -9.65 5.97 6.12
N THR A 110 -10.46 6.13 7.15
CA THR A 110 -11.57 5.23 7.45
C THR A 110 -12.81 5.71 6.71
N ARG A 111 -13.32 4.90 5.82
CA ARG A 111 -14.48 5.26 5.01
C ARG A 111 -15.34 4.05 4.72
N GLN A 112 -16.62 4.25 4.66
CA GLN A 112 -17.59 3.27 4.18
C GLN A 112 -17.70 3.38 2.65
N VAL A 113 -17.68 2.26 1.95
CA VAL A 113 -17.76 2.20 0.48
C VAL A 113 -18.79 1.15 0.07
N ARG A 114 -19.76 1.55 -0.73
CA ARG A 114 -20.72 0.63 -1.32
C ARG A 114 -20.03 -0.15 -2.45
N PHE A 115 -19.73 -1.42 -2.20
CA PHE A 115 -18.99 -2.29 -3.11
C PHE A 115 -19.85 -3.41 -3.64
N GLN A 116 -20.96 -3.06 -4.30
CA GLN A 116 -21.89 -4.03 -4.86
C GLN A 116 -21.47 -4.53 -6.24
N ARG A 117 -21.82 -5.81 -6.54
CA ARG A 117 -21.66 -6.36 -7.87
C ARG A 117 -22.56 -5.61 -8.86
N PRO A 118 -22.03 -5.09 -9.99
CA PRO A 118 -22.84 -4.43 -11.00
C PRO A 118 -23.95 -5.37 -11.54
N GLY A 119 -25.17 -4.84 -11.65
CA GLY A 119 -26.34 -5.60 -12.06
C GLY A 119 -27.03 -6.37 -10.92
N CYS A 120 -26.57 -6.25 -9.69
CA CYS A 120 -27.22 -6.82 -8.51
C CYS A 120 -27.71 -5.66 -7.63
N GLY A 121 -28.99 -5.37 -7.64
CA GLY A 121 -29.64 -4.31 -6.89
C GLY A 121 -30.09 -3.11 -7.77
N GLN A 122 -31.35 -2.74 -7.65
CA GLN A 122 -31.88 -1.49 -8.21
C GLN A 122 -31.58 -0.36 -7.25
N THR A 123 -31.00 0.72 -7.72
CA THR A 123 -31.02 1.98 -6.98
C THR A 123 -32.44 2.54 -7.00
N PRO A 124 -32.94 3.19 -5.92
CA PRO A 124 -34.27 3.80 -5.89
C PRO A 124 -34.53 4.76 -7.06
N ASP A 125 -33.50 5.35 -7.64
CA ASP A 125 -33.57 6.34 -8.72
C ASP A 125 -33.30 5.78 -10.14
N GLY A 126 -33.24 4.46 -10.32
CA GLY A 126 -33.05 3.85 -11.66
C GLY A 126 -31.71 4.17 -12.36
N GLY A 127 -30.82 4.89 -11.72
CA GLY A 127 -29.47 5.19 -12.22
C GLY A 127 -28.50 4.03 -11.99
N ALA A 128 -27.74 3.63 -12.99
CA ALA A 128 -26.65 2.68 -12.83
C ALA A 128 -25.50 3.34 -12.03
N GLU A 129 -25.57 3.23 -10.72
CA GLU A 129 -24.48 3.71 -9.86
C GLU A 129 -23.20 2.93 -10.15
N ARG A 130 -22.12 3.64 -10.42
CA ARG A 130 -20.83 2.98 -10.64
C ARG A 130 -20.41 2.30 -9.33
N PRO A 131 -20.08 0.98 -9.38
CA PRO A 131 -19.65 0.29 -8.17
C PRO A 131 -18.48 1.00 -7.53
N GLY A 132 -18.52 1.15 -6.22
CA GLY A 132 -17.44 1.76 -5.45
C GLY A 132 -16.10 1.07 -5.70
N THR A 133 -15.02 1.78 -5.44
CA THR A 133 -13.67 1.24 -5.44
C THR A 133 -12.98 1.63 -4.15
N PHE A 134 -12.11 0.77 -3.64
CA PHE A 134 -11.34 1.09 -2.45
C PHE A 134 -9.89 0.58 -2.57
N ASP A 135 -9.01 1.27 -1.86
CA ASP A 135 -7.60 0.93 -1.82
C ASP A 135 -7.30 0.09 -0.57
N PHE A 136 -6.63 -1.05 -0.77
CA PHE A 136 -6.15 -1.91 0.31
C PHE A 136 -4.78 -2.49 -0.05
N LEU A 137 -3.82 -2.42 0.87
CA LEU A 137 -2.44 -2.91 0.69
C LEU A 137 -1.76 -2.41 -0.59
N GLY A 138 -2.06 -1.17 -0.99
CA GLY A 138 -1.49 -0.58 -2.21
C GLY A 138 -2.13 -1.00 -3.52
N PHE A 139 -3.21 -1.77 -3.44
CA PHE A 139 -4.06 -2.11 -4.59
C PHE A 139 -5.40 -1.40 -4.49
N THR A 140 -5.94 -0.98 -5.64
CA THR A 140 -7.34 -0.58 -5.78
C THR A 140 -8.15 -1.80 -6.20
N LEU A 141 -9.14 -2.18 -5.39
CA LEU A 141 -10.11 -3.22 -5.70
C LEU A 141 -11.28 -2.60 -6.46
N HIS A 142 -11.74 -3.29 -7.50
CA HIS A 142 -12.84 -2.84 -8.35
C HIS A 142 -13.53 -4.02 -9.03
N TRP A 143 -14.80 -3.85 -9.40
CA TRP A 143 -15.50 -4.83 -10.21
C TRP A 143 -15.07 -4.75 -11.68
N GLY A 144 -14.88 -5.87 -12.33
CA GLY A 144 -14.50 -5.96 -13.74
C GLY A 144 -15.00 -7.22 -14.40
N LYS A 145 -15.21 -7.14 -15.73
CA LYS A 145 -15.68 -8.28 -16.55
C LYS A 145 -14.60 -9.35 -16.69
N THR A 146 -14.97 -10.61 -16.56
CA THR A 146 -14.14 -11.75 -16.94
C THR A 146 -14.14 -11.93 -18.45
N HIS A 147 -13.27 -12.79 -18.98
CA HIS A 147 -13.31 -13.17 -20.41
C HIS A 147 -14.61 -13.85 -20.83
N ARG A 148 -15.29 -14.50 -19.88
CA ARG A 148 -16.59 -15.18 -20.10
C ARG A 148 -17.80 -14.26 -19.87
N GLY A 149 -17.61 -12.95 -19.76
CA GLY A 149 -18.68 -11.96 -19.56
C GLY A 149 -19.20 -11.80 -18.12
N GLY A 150 -18.81 -12.67 -17.18
CA GLY A 150 -19.18 -12.56 -15.77
C GLY A 150 -18.46 -11.40 -15.08
N MET A 151 -18.99 -10.95 -13.92
CA MET A 151 -18.37 -9.92 -13.09
C MET A 151 -17.54 -10.56 -11.98
N THR A 152 -16.33 -10.05 -11.76
CA THR A 152 -15.42 -10.48 -10.69
C THR A 152 -14.71 -9.27 -10.07
N VAL A 153 -14.24 -9.43 -8.85
CA VAL A 153 -13.38 -8.44 -8.21
C VAL A 153 -11.98 -8.53 -8.82
N LYS A 154 -11.49 -7.42 -9.32
CA LYS A 154 -10.14 -7.25 -9.88
C LYS A 154 -9.33 -6.31 -9.03
N THR A 155 -8.02 -6.47 -9.10
CA THR A 155 -7.05 -5.62 -8.41
C THR A 155 -6.18 -4.89 -9.42
N ARG A 156 -5.90 -3.62 -9.16
CA ARG A 156 -4.90 -2.83 -9.90
C ARG A 156 -4.02 -2.08 -8.90
N THR A 157 -2.80 -1.76 -9.27
CA THR A 157 -1.95 -0.91 -8.42
C THR A 157 -2.63 0.43 -8.15
N ALA A 158 -2.74 0.81 -6.89
CA ALA A 158 -3.32 2.10 -6.49
C ALA A 158 -2.56 3.27 -7.16
N ALA A 159 -3.31 4.27 -7.61
CA ALA A 159 -2.75 5.40 -8.37
C ALA A 159 -1.65 6.14 -7.59
N SER A 160 -1.85 6.32 -6.28
CA SER A 160 -0.88 6.93 -5.37
C SER A 160 0.45 6.13 -5.30
N ARG A 161 0.36 4.80 -5.26
CA ARG A 161 1.53 3.91 -5.24
C ARG A 161 2.27 3.91 -6.57
N LEU A 162 1.54 3.89 -7.67
CA LEU A 162 2.10 3.97 -9.02
C LEU A 162 2.84 5.29 -9.21
N GLN A 163 2.21 6.42 -8.88
CA GLN A 163 2.84 7.74 -8.98
C GLN A 163 4.08 7.84 -8.11
N ARG A 164 4.02 7.39 -6.86
CA ARG A 164 5.16 7.38 -5.94
C ARG A 164 6.34 6.57 -6.50
N THR A 165 6.07 5.42 -7.12
CA THR A 165 7.12 4.59 -7.74
C THR A 165 7.78 5.33 -8.89
N ILE A 166 7.01 5.96 -9.78
CA ILE A 166 7.53 6.73 -10.91
C ILE A 166 8.37 7.92 -10.43
N THR A 167 7.88 8.67 -9.43
CA THR A 167 8.61 9.80 -8.84
C THR A 167 9.95 9.35 -8.23
N ARG A 168 9.97 8.24 -7.48
CA ARG A 168 11.21 7.69 -6.91
C ARG A 168 12.21 7.26 -7.98
N ILE A 169 11.74 6.72 -9.10
CA ILE A 169 12.60 6.38 -10.24
C ILE A 169 13.15 7.65 -10.88
N ASP A 170 12.33 8.69 -11.08
CA ASP A 170 12.77 9.98 -11.66
C ASP A 170 13.84 10.64 -10.78
N GLU A 171 13.61 10.73 -9.49
CA GLU A 171 14.57 11.28 -8.52
C GLU A 171 15.88 10.50 -8.51
N TRP A 172 15.80 9.17 -8.53
CA TRP A 172 16.98 8.33 -8.55
C TRP A 172 17.78 8.52 -9.86
N CYS A 173 17.12 8.52 -11.01
CA CYS A 173 17.74 8.77 -12.30
C CYS A 173 18.38 10.16 -12.37
N ARG A 174 17.73 11.19 -11.81
CA ARG A 174 18.27 12.54 -11.70
C ARG A 174 19.57 12.58 -10.91
N LYS A 175 19.58 11.95 -9.73
CA LYS A 175 20.74 11.93 -8.83
C LYS A 175 21.92 11.16 -9.42
N ASN A 176 21.64 10.06 -10.12
CA ASN A 176 22.66 9.14 -10.63
C ASN A 176 22.94 9.32 -12.14
N ARG A 177 22.46 10.39 -12.78
CA ARG A 177 22.53 10.57 -14.23
C ARG A 177 23.96 10.51 -14.79
N HIS A 178 24.98 10.89 -14.03
CA HIS A 178 26.38 10.89 -14.46
C HIS A 178 27.14 9.57 -14.21
N GLY A 179 26.53 8.63 -13.48
CA GLY A 179 27.11 7.32 -13.21
C GLY A 179 27.22 6.42 -14.44
N PRO A 180 27.98 5.31 -14.37
CA PRO A 180 28.10 4.34 -15.46
C PRO A 180 26.73 3.75 -15.85
N VAL A 181 26.47 3.69 -17.17
CA VAL A 181 25.18 3.18 -17.70
C VAL A 181 24.89 1.74 -17.28
N PRO A 182 25.84 0.79 -17.33
CA PRO A 182 25.60 -0.59 -16.89
C PRO A 182 25.14 -0.66 -15.43
N ALA A 183 25.78 0.11 -14.55
CA ALA A 183 25.40 0.14 -13.12
C ALA A 183 24.00 0.73 -12.91
N GLN A 184 23.62 1.74 -13.73
CA GLN A 184 22.27 2.29 -13.70
C GLN A 184 21.24 1.26 -14.16
N CYS A 185 21.53 0.50 -15.22
CA CYS A 185 20.65 -0.55 -15.73
C CYS A 185 20.40 -1.62 -14.67
N VAL A 186 21.45 -2.14 -14.05
CA VAL A 186 21.34 -3.14 -12.95
C VAL A 186 20.45 -2.62 -11.83
N THR A 187 20.67 -1.39 -11.37
CA THR A 187 19.89 -0.82 -10.27
C THR A 187 18.43 -0.58 -10.64
N LEU A 188 18.16 -0.09 -11.86
CA LEU A 188 16.79 0.10 -12.36
C LEU A 188 16.05 -1.24 -12.48
N ASN A 189 16.71 -2.28 -13.00
CA ASN A 189 16.16 -3.62 -13.07
C ASN A 189 15.84 -4.19 -11.68
N GLN A 190 16.70 -3.97 -10.68
CA GLN A 190 16.41 -4.37 -9.29
C GLN A 190 15.18 -3.65 -8.73
N LYS A 191 15.03 -2.33 -8.98
CA LYS A 191 13.86 -1.56 -8.56
C LYS A 191 12.58 -2.03 -9.25
N LEU A 192 12.63 -2.31 -10.54
CA LEU A 192 11.50 -2.84 -11.31
C LEU A 192 11.12 -4.25 -10.85
N ARG A 193 12.10 -5.14 -10.64
CA ARG A 193 11.85 -6.49 -10.09
C ARG A 193 11.20 -6.43 -8.73
N GLY A 194 11.69 -5.57 -7.82
CA GLY A 194 11.06 -5.37 -6.51
C GLY A 194 9.59 -4.90 -6.62
N HIS A 195 9.31 -3.99 -7.56
CA HIS A 195 7.96 -3.55 -7.84
C HIS A 195 7.08 -4.69 -8.40
N TYR A 196 7.61 -5.47 -9.33
CA TYR A 196 6.88 -6.59 -9.96
C TYR A 196 6.65 -7.75 -8.99
N ASN A 197 7.59 -8.06 -8.11
CA ASN A 197 7.41 -9.10 -7.09
C ASN A 197 6.23 -8.80 -6.16
N TYR A 198 5.96 -7.52 -5.87
CA TYR A 198 4.84 -7.13 -5.03
C TYR A 198 3.55 -6.95 -5.82
N PHE A 199 3.59 -6.20 -6.94
CA PHE A 199 2.41 -5.82 -7.71
C PHE A 199 2.11 -6.74 -8.90
N GLY A 200 2.94 -7.75 -9.17
CA GLY A 200 2.82 -8.69 -10.28
C GLY A 200 1.72 -9.73 -10.11
N ARG A 201 0.47 -9.26 -9.99
CA ARG A 201 -0.71 -10.12 -9.87
C ARG A 201 -1.49 -10.19 -11.17
N GLN A 202 -2.23 -11.29 -11.34
CA GLN A 202 -3.12 -11.46 -12.49
C GLN A 202 -4.10 -10.28 -12.61
N GLY A 203 -4.23 -9.72 -13.80
CA GLY A 203 -5.08 -8.55 -14.08
C GLY A 203 -4.41 -7.19 -13.91
N ASN A 204 -3.21 -7.10 -13.31
CA ASN A 204 -2.49 -5.84 -13.07
C ASN A 204 -1.48 -5.47 -14.15
N TYR A 205 -1.43 -6.17 -15.27
CA TYR A 205 -0.45 -5.98 -16.35
C TYR A 205 -0.34 -4.53 -16.83
N TYR A 206 -1.48 -3.83 -17.00
CA TYR A 206 -1.48 -2.44 -17.47
C TYR A 206 -0.73 -1.48 -16.53
N ALA A 207 -0.89 -1.65 -15.21
CA ALA A 207 -0.19 -0.83 -14.24
C ALA A 207 1.32 -1.11 -14.27
N LEU A 208 1.72 -2.37 -14.37
CA LEU A 208 3.13 -2.77 -14.49
C LEU A 208 3.77 -2.22 -15.76
N SER A 209 3.06 -2.35 -16.91
CA SER A 209 3.50 -1.80 -18.20
C SER A 209 3.66 -0.27 -18.16
N ARG A 210 2.76 0.44 -17.44
CA ARG A 210 2.88 1.89 -17.24
C ARG A 210 4.15 2.25 -16.46
N VAL A 211 4.47 1.51 -15.39
CA VAL A 211 5.71 1.74 -14.62
C VAL A 211 6.94 1.50 -15.48
N TYR A 212 6.96 0.40 -16.24
CA TYR A 212 8.06 0.07 -17.15
C TYR A 212 8.30 1.18 -18.19
N ARG A 213 7.24 1.55 -18.92
CA ARG A 213 7.33 2.63 -19.94
C ARG A 213 7.71 3.97 -19.32
N ALA A 214 7.25 4.27 -18.12
CA ALA A 214 7.63 5.48 -17.40
C ALA A 214 9.11 5.43 -17.00
N ALA A 215 9.61 4.30 -16.51
CA ALA A 215 11.01 4.11 -16.15
C ALA A 215 11.94 4.32 -17.37
N GLN A 216 11.60 3.75 -18.52
CA GLN A 216 12.35 3.95 -19.76
C GLN A 216 12.39 5.42 -20.18
N ARG A 217 11.22 6.11 -20.20
CA ARG A 217 11.12 7.53 -20.55
C ARG A 217 11.94 8.41 -19.61
N VAL A 218 11.85 8.15 -18.31
CA VAL A 218 12.56 8.87 -17.27
C VAL A 218 14.07 8.64 -17.41
N TRP A 219 14.49 7.40 -17.57
CA TRP A 219 15.91 7.08 -17.74
C TRP A 219 16.50 7.72 -18.99
N LYS A 220 15.82 7.60 -20.14
CA LYS A 220 16.20 8.31 -21.36
C LYS A 220 16.31 9.82 -21.15
N LYS A 221 15.31 10.44 -20.50
CA LYS A 221 15.30 11.88 -20.17
C LYS A 221 16.57 12.31 -19.42
N TRP A 222 17.00 11.53 -18.42
CA TRP A 222 18.16 11.90 -17.61
C TRP A 222 19.49 11.55 -18.26
N LEU A 223 19.56 10.51 -19.09
CA LEU A 223 20.72 10.21 -19.92
C LEU A 223 20.95 11.31 -20.96
N SER A 224 19.90 11.81 -21.60
CA SER A 224 20.02 12.92 -22.56
C SER A 224 20.45 14.26 -21.92
N ARG A 225 20.32 14.39 -20.60
CA ARG A 225 20.69 15.61 -19.86
C ARG A 225 22.07 15.55 -19.20
N ARG A 226 22.94 14.64 -19.64
CA ARG A 226 24.31 14.52 -19.11
C ARG A 226 25.21 15.65 -19.61
N SER A 227 25.04 16.10 -20.87
CA SER A 227 25.75 17.21 -21.46
C SER A 227 24.85 17.99 -22.45
N ARG A 228 25.27 19.20 -22.85
CA ARG A 228 24.57 19.98 -23.88
C ARG A 228 24.51 19.23 -25.22
N ALA A 229 25.61 18.61 -25.63
CA ALA A 229 25.69 17.84 -26.88
C ALA A 229 24.78 16.61 -26.85
N SER A 230 24.72 15.86 -25.74
CA SER A 230 23.87 14.69 -25.66
C SER A 230 22.37 15.02 -25.66
N ARG A 231 21.98 16.24 -25.27
CA ARG A 231 20.58 16.67 -25.27
C ARG A 231 19.93 16.66 -26.64
N ALA A 232 20.68 17.06 -27.69
CA ALA A 232 20.21 17.10 -29.08
C ALA A 232 20.35 15.75 -29.79
N SER A 233 21.35 14.93 -29.43
CA SER A 233 21.73 13.71 -30.17
C SER A 233 21.23 12.40 -29.60
N PHE A 234 20.65 12.38 -28.38
CA PHE A 234 20.22 11.14 -27.71
C PHE A 234 18.78 10.77 -28.09
N THR A 235 18.64 10.14 -29.27
CA THR A 235 17.37 9.69 -29.84
C THR A 235 16.83 8.44 -29.14
N TRP A 236 15.58 8.03 -29.43
CA TRP A 236 15.02 6.76 -28.96
C TRP A 236 15.78 5.56 -29.53
N ALA A 237 16.14 5.58 -30.82
CA ALA A 237 16.89 4.49 -31.42
C ALA A 237 18.23 4.24 -30.71
N ARG A 238 18.97 5.30 -30.36
CA ARG A 238 20.21 5.21 -29.61
C ARG A 238 19.97 4.70 -28.17
N PHE A 239 18.83 5.03 -27.56
CA PHE A 239 18.45 4.52 -26.25
C PHE A 239 18.12 3.02 -26.32
N GLU A 240 17.39 2.56 -27.33
CA GLU A 240 17.05 1.15 -27.53
C GLU A 240 18.30 0.31 -27.80
N GLU A 241 19.22 0.79 -28.62
CA GLU A 241 20.52 0.15 -28.84
C GLU A 241 21.31 0.00 -27.54
N LEU A 242 21.34 1.07 -26.71
CA LEU A 242 22.00 1.03 -25.40
C LEU A 242 21.29 0.10 -24.43
N HIS A 243 19.96 0.04 -24.44
CA HIS A 243 19.15 -0.82 -23.58
C HIS A 243 19.24 -2.29 -23.98
N SER A 244 19.44 -2.61 -25.28
CA SER A 244 19.59 -3.99 -25.75
C SER A 244 20.96 -4.58 -25.44
N ARG A 245 21.97 -3.75 -25.17
CA ARG A 245 23.33 -4.19 -24.81
C ARG A 245 23.49 -4.53 -23.32
N HIS A 246 22.50 -4.15 -22.48
CA HIS A 246 22.54 -4.30 -21.02
C HIS A 246 21.23 -4.83 -20.45
#